data_4c085df9ebffea7b457d29abb13628af
#
_entry.id   4c085df9ebffea7b457d29abb13628af
#
_cell.length_a   1.000
_cell.length_b   1.000
_cell.length_c   1.000
_cell.angle_alpha   90.00
_cell.angle_beta   90.00
_cell.angle_gamma   90.00
#
_symmetry.space_group_name_H-M   'P 1'
#
loop_
_entity.id
_entity.type
_entity.pdbx_description
1 polymer ?
#
loop_
_entity_poly.entity_id
_entity_poly.type
_entity_poly.pdbx_seq_one_letter_code
_entity_poly.pdbx_strand_id
1 'polypeptide(L)'
;MLTASRSGGTHLNYSWGRLDANSGQFRFRVVHLASWLGRWQTLEEQAARNPFAAIVMAQLQAQATSQSGPQRLVSKTRIIQLLYQYRYSKQDVLALFRIIDWMMALPAELEPAFEQAIITIEQEHKMAFVTSIERLGEKRGWEKGRNEGQITLLQRLLTRKFGPLPESVQQRIQTATPAQIETWSLNVLDAQTLEEVFAS
;
A
#
# COMPACT_ATOMS: atom_id res chain seq x y z
N MET A 1 7.92 -16.97 -16.18
CA MET A 1 8.35 -15.57 -16.08
C MET A 1 7.42 -14.71 -16.91
N LEU A 2 6.91 -13.64 -16.36
CA LEU A 2 6.08 -12.65 -17.05
C LEU A 2 6.98 -11.48 -17.44
N THR A 3 6.82 -10.96 -18.65
CA THR A 3 7.60 -9.82 -19.14
C THR A 3 6.70 -8.84 -19.86
N ALA A 4 7.01 -7.57 -19.70
CA ALA A 4 6.35 -6.46 -20.36
C ALA A 4 6.95 -6.11 -21.72
N SER A 5 8.00 -6.78 -22.16
CA SER A 5 8.56 -6.60 -23.49
C SER A 5 7.56 -7.00 -24.59
N ARG A 6 7.58 -6.28 -25.70
CA ARG A 6 6.70 -6.52 -26.85
C ARG A 6 7.17 -7.66 -27.75
N SER A 7 8.45 -8.05 -27.67
CA SER A 7 9.06 -9.07 -28.54
C SER A 7 9.95 -9.99 -27.74
N GLY A 8 9.92 -11.26 -28.05
CA GLY A 8 10.77 -12.29 -27.45
C GLY A 8 10.24 -13.68 -27.74
N GLY A 9 11.08 -14.68 -27.59
CA GLY A 9 10.70 -16.09 -27.74
C GLY A 9 9.73 -16.55 -26.64
N THR A 10 8.96 -17.59 -26.90
CA THR A 10 8.04 -18.19 -25.92
C THR A 10 8.77 -18.94 -24.80
N HIS A 11 10.08 -19.09 -24.93
CA HIS A 11 10.92 -19.74 -23.94
C HIS A 11 12.21 -18.96 -23.74
N LEU A 12 12.68 -18.93 -22.50
CA LEU A 12 14.03 -18.47 -22.14
C LEU A 12 14.85 -19.66 -21.68
N ASN A 13 16.11 -19.71 -22.12
CA ASN A 13 17.08 -20.67 -21.65
C ASN A 13 18.06 -19.95 -20.72
N TYR A 14 18.27 -20.49 -19.55
CA TYR A 14 19.29 -20.06 -18.62
C TYR A 14 20.27 -21.19 -18.45
N SER A 15 21.56 -20.91 -18.67
CA SER A 15 22.65 -21.88 -18.49
C SER A 15 23.68 -21.32 -17.52
N TRP A 16 24.26 -22.17 -16.70
CA TRP A 16 25.30 -21.82 -15.76
C TRP A 16 26.40 -22.89 -15.75
N GLY A 17 27.58 -22.48 -15.29
CA GLY A 17 28.74 -23.33 -15.17
C GLY A 17 29.66 -23.26 -16.37
N ARG A 18 30.75 -24.08 -16.35
CA ARG A 18 31.72 -24.20 -17.41
C ARG A 18 31.42 -25.48 -18.20
N LEU A 19 31.65 -25.45 -19.52
CA LEU A 19 31.35 -26.55 -20.42
C LEU A 19 32.14 -27.86 -20.09
N ASP A 20 33.24 -27.72 -19.37
CA ASP A 20 34.17 -28.76 -18.95
C ASP A 20 34.01 -29.25 -17.52
N ALA A 21 33.05 -28.70 -16.80
CA ALA A 21 32.79 -28.99 -15.37
C ALA A 21 31.30 -29.08 -15.09
N ASN A 22 30.89 -28.77 -13.88
CA ASN A 22 29.48 -28.76 -13.50
C ASN A 22 28.73 -27.60 -14.20
N SER A 23 27.90 -27.96 -15.18
CA SER A 23 27.03 -27.04 -15.90
C SER A 23 25.60 -27.53 -15.88
N GLY A 24 24.68 -26.59 -15.92
CA GLY A 24 23.25 -26.88 -16.00
C GLY A 24 22.53 -25.92 -16.95
N GLN A 25 21.47 -26.41 -17.56
CA GLN A 25 20.60 -25.63 -18.40
C GLN A 25 19.16 -25.71 -17.90
N PHE A 26 18.52 -24.59 -17.80
CA PHE A 26 17.12 -24.50 -17.42
C PHE A 26 16.33 -23.76 -18.51
N ARG A 27 15.27 -24.41 -19.00
CA ARG A 27 14.37 -23.85 -19.99
C ARG A 27 13.01 -23.59 -19.36
N PHE A 28 12.51 -22.35 -19.47
CA PHE A 28 11.20 -22.00 -18.93
C PHE A 28 10.38 -21.18 -19.94
N ARG A 29 9.07 -21.36 -19.84
CA ARG A 29 8.12 -20.66 -20.68
C ARG A 29 7.98 -19.20 -20.26
N VAL A 30 7.88 -18.31 -21.24
CA VAL A 30 7.71 -16.88 -21.06
C VAL A 30 6.38 -16.45 -21.66
N VAL A 31 5.64 -15.64 -20.91
CA VAL A 31 4.43 -14.99 -21.40
C VAL A 31 4.68 -13.49 -21.49
N HIS A 32 4.58 -12.94 -22.68
CA HIS A 32 4.75 -11.52 -22.95
C HIS A 32 3.42 -10.79 -22.74
N LEU A 33 3.26 -10.11 -21.63
CA LEU A 33 2.02 -9.40 -21.28
C LEU A 33 1.68 -8.31 -22.31
N ALA A 34 2.68 -7.63 -22.88
CA ALA A 34 2.45 -6.59 -23.87
C ALA A 34 1.71 -7.07 -25.13
N SER A 35 1.72 -8.39 -25.43
CA SER A 35 0.94 -8.96 -26.52
C SER A 35 -0.58 -8.88 -26.30
N TRP A 36 -1.02 -8.61 -25.06
CA TRP A 36 -2.42 -8.45 -24.71
C TRP A 36 -2.95 -7.02 -24.88
N LEU A 37 -2.09 -6.03 -25.12
CA LEU A 37 -2.51 -4.65 -25.37
C LEU A 37 -3.52 -4.54 -26.52
N GLY A 38 -3.33 -5.32 -27.59
CA GLY A 38 -4.28 -5.38 -28.72
C GLY A 38 -5.53 -6.24 -28.46
N ARG A 39 -5.66 -6.85 -27.28
CA ARG A 39 -6.77 -7.74 -26.88
C ARG A 39 -7.43 -7.26 -25.60
N TRP A 40 -7.53 -5.96 -25.42
CA TRP A 40 -8.05 -5.38 -24.18
C TRP A 40 -9.46 -5.89 -23.83
N GLN A 41 -10.35 -5.93 -24.81
CA GLN A 41 -11.72 -6.42 -24.63
C GLN A 41 -11.72 -7.88 -24.13
N THR A 42 -10.86 -8.73 -24.68
CA THR A 42 -10.72 -10.13 -24.24
C THR A 42 -10.24 -10.20 -22.78
N LEU A 43 -9.35 -9.29 -22.34
CA LEU A 43 -8.93 -9.20 -20.93
C LEU A 43 -10.09 -8.78 -20.02
N GLU A 44 -10.90 -7.80 -20.44
CA GLU A 44 -12.09 -7.39 -19.70
C GLU A 44 -13.08 -8.55 -19.55
N GLU A 45 -13.36 -9.27 -20.61
CA GLU A 45 -14.24 -10.45 -20.58
C GLU A 45 -13.68 -11.57 -19.67
N GLN A 46 -12.38 -11.81 -19.73
CA GLN A 46 -11.71 -12.77 -18.86
C GLN A 46 -11.70 -12.32 -17.39
N ALA A 47 -11.55 -11.03 -17.12
CA ALA A 47 -11.58 -10.50 -15.78
C ALA A 47 -12.91 -10.73 -15.06
N ALA A 48 -14.00 -10.92 -15.78
CA ALA A 48 -15.28 -11.30 -15.17
C ALA A 48 -15.27 -12.70 -14.51
N ARG A 49 -14.29 -13.56 -14.87
CA ARG A 49 -14.20 -14.95 -14.39
C ARG A 49 -12.86 -15.27 -13.74
N ASN A 50 -11.84 -14.50 -14.06
CA ASN A 50 -10.47 -14.73 -13.60
C ASN A 50 -9.86 -13.44 -13.03
N PRO A 51 -9.73 -13.32 -11.70
CA PRO A 51 -9.19 -12.12 -11.06
C PRO A 51 -7.77 -11.76 -11.51
N PHE A 52 -6.98 -12.75 -11.95
CA PHE A 52 -5.63 -12.47 -12.47
C PHE A 52 -5.63 -11.66 -13.78
N ALA A 53 -6.72 -11.69 -14.56
CA ALA A 53 -6.84 -10.84 -15.74
C ALA A 53 -6.89 -9.35 -15.35
N ALA A 54 -7.54 -8.99 -14.25
CA ALA A 54 -7.52 -7.62 -13.72
C ALA A 54 -6.11 -7.17 -13.31
N ILE A 55 -5.29 -8.07 -12.75
CA ILE A 55 -3.88 -7.79 -12.43
C ILE A 55 -3.07 -7.57 -13.72
N VAL A 56 -3.30 -8.36 -14.76
CA VAL A 56 -2.66 -8.16 -16.07
C VAL A 56 -3.05 -6.80 -16.67
N MET A 57 -4.33 -6.42 -16.58
CA MET A 57 -4.82 -5.11 -17.03
C MET A 57 -4.11 -3.98 -16.27
N ALA A 58 -4.01 -4.08 -14.95
CA ALA A 58 -3.31 -3.10 -14.12
C ALA A 58 -1.82 -2.98 -14.50
N GLN A 59 -1.13 -4.10 -14.71
CA GLN A 59 0.27 -4.10 -15.14
C GLN A 59 0.47 -3.39 -16.49
N LEU A 60 -0.38 -3.67 -17.46
CA LEU A 60 -0.32 -3.04 -18.77
C LEU A 60 -0.58 -1.52 -18.69
N GLN A 61 -1.57 -1.12 -17.90
CA GLN A 61 -1.90 0.30 -17.71
C GLN A 61 -0.86 1.02 -16.87
N ALA A 62 -0.28 0.40 -15.85
CA ALA A 62 0.81 0.98 -15.08
C ALA A 62 2.00 1.37 -15.97
N GLN A 63 2.32 0.53 -16.97
CA GLN A 63 3.36 0.82 -17.94
C GLN A 63 2.94 1.89 -18.97
N ALA A 64 1.74 1.76 -19.54
CA ALA A 64 1.24 2.69 -20.54
C ALA A 64 1.09 4.12 -20.00
N THR A 65 0.80 4.26 -18.72
CA THR A 65 0.59 5.54 -18.03
C THR A 65 1.77 5.99 -17.16
N SER A 66 2.95 5.40 -17.35
CA SER A 66 4.14 5.67 -16.51
C SER A 66 4.54 7.16 -16.48
N GLN A 67 4.26 7.91 -17.54
CA GLN A 67 4.62 9.32 -17.70
C GLN A 67 3.43 10.28 -17.47
N SER A 68 2.24 9.77 -17.10
CA SER A 68 1.05 10.61 -16.96
C SER A 68 0.19 10.20 -15.76
N GLY A 69 0.29 10.97 -14.67
CA GLY A 69 -0.55 10.80 -13.48
C GLY A 69 -2.05 10.87 -13.79
N PRO A 70 -2.55 11.87 -14.52
CA PRO A 70 -3.98 11.95 -14.86
C PRO A 70 -4.50 10.76 -15.66
N GLN A 71 -3.73 10.27 -16.65
CA GLN A 71 -4.12 9.07 -17.40
C GLN A 71 -4.09 7.82 -16.51
N ARG A 72 -3.12 7.74 -15.58
CA ARG A 72 -3.05 6.66 -14.60
C ARG A 72 -4.26 6.66 -13.68
N LEU A 73 -4.69 7.82 -13.18
CA LEU A 73 -5.90 7.97 -12.38
C LEU A 73 -7.13 7.42 -13.12
N VAL A 74 -7.35 7.83 -14.36
CA VAL A 74 -8.48 7.36 -15.16
C VAL A 74 -8.44 5.84 -15.36
N SER A 75 -7.27 5.30 -15.74
CA SER A 75 -7.10 3.87 -15.98
C SER A 75 -7.28 3.04 -14.69
N LYS A 76 -6.71 3.50 -13.58
CA LYS A 76 -6.84 2.86 -12.27
C LYS A 76 -8.30 2.82 -11.81
N THR A 77 -8.99 3.96 -11.86
CA THR A 77 -10.41 4.07 -11.52
C THR A 77 -11.26 3.11 -12.37
N ARG A 78 -11.00 3.05 -13.69
CA ARG A 78 -11.72 2.14 -14.60
C ARG A 78 -11.53 0.67 -14.21
N ILE A 79 -10.32 0.24 -13.90
CA ILE A 79 -10.06 -1.15 -13.50
C ILE A 79 -10.77 -1.47 -12.18
N ILE A 80 -10.72 -0.56 -11.21
CA ILE A 80 -11.43 -0.76 -9.93
C ILE A 80 -12.94 -0.84 -10.16
N GLN A 81 -13.52 0.03 -10.99
CA GLN A 81 -14.94 -0.03 -11.32
C GLN A 81 -15.36 -1.40 -11.88
N LEU A 82 -14.52 -2.01 -12.73
CA LEU A 82 -14.78 -3.36 -13.25
C LEU A 82 -14.83 -4.42 -12.15
N LEU A 83 -14.02 -4.32 -11.09
CA LEU A 83 -14.08 -5.27 -9.97
C LEU A 83 -15.45 -5.28 -9.28
N TYR A 84 -16.08 -4.11 -9.15
CA TYR A 84 -17.43 -4.00 -8.58
C TYR A 84 -18.51 -4.54 -9.53
N GLN A 85 -18.34 -4.33 -10.83
CA GLN A 85 -19.26 -4.83 -11.84
C GLN A 85 -19.26 -6.35 -11.95
N TYR A 86 -18.11 -7.01 -11.76
CA TYR A 86 -17.95 -8.45 -11.93
C TYR A 86 -18.44 -9.28 -10.75
N ARG A 87 -19.00 -8.68 -9.72
CA ARG A 87 -19.57 -9.36 -8.55
C ARG A 87 -18.57 -10.27 -7.82
N TYR A 88 -17.32 -9.88 -7.77
CA TYR A 88 -16.35 -10.52 -6.90
C TYR A 88 -16.76 -10.44 -5.43
N SER A 89 -16.32 -11.42 -4.63
CA SER A 89 -16.51 -11.33 -3.18
C SER A 89 -15.80 -10.08 -2.61
N LYS A 90 -16.30 -9.57 -1.50
CA LYS A 90 -15.64 -8.45 -0.80
C LYS A 90 -14.16 -8.72 -0.57
N GLN A 91 -13.81 -9.95 -0.17
CA GLN A 91 -12.43 -10.35 0.11
C GLN A 91 -11.56 -10.28 -1.15
N ASP A 92 -12.08 -10.73 -2.31
CA ASP A 92 -11.36 -10.68 -3.58
C ASP A 92 -11.18 -9.24 -4.07
N VAL A 93 -12.23 -8.40 -3.95
CA VAL A 93 -12.16 -6.97 -4.31
C VAL A 93 -11.07 -6.28 -3.49
N LEU A 94 -11.01 -6.50 -2.17
CA LEU A 94 -9.99 -5.91 -1.30
C LEU A 94 -8.58 -6.39 -1.63
N ALA A 95 -8.42 -7.69 -1.91
CA ALA A 95 -7.12 -8.24 -2.28
C ALA A 95 -6.62 -7.67 -3.61
N LEU A 96 -7.48 -7.63 -4.63
CA LEU A 96 -7.17 -7.07 -5.94
C LEU A 96 -6.92 -5.57 -5.87
N PHE A 97 -7.74 -4.83 -5.10
CA PHE A 97 -7.56 -3.40 -4.89
C PHE A 97 -6.16 -3.08 -4.37
N ARG A 98 -5.69 -3.76 -3.32
CA ARG A 98 -4.34 -3.55 -2.76
C ARG A 98 -3.23 -3.77 -3.78
N ILE A 99 -3.35 -4.82 -4.60
CA ILE A 99 -2.36 -5.13 -5.64
C ILE A 99 -2.37 -4.04 -6.71
N ILE A 100 -3.56 -3.65 -7.20
CA ILE A 100 -3.72 -2.63 -8.23
C ILE A 100 -3.25 -1.27 -7.72
N ASP A 101 -3.59 -0.92 -6.48
CA ASP A 101 -3.19 0.31 -5.82
C ASP A 101 -1.67 0.43 -5.75
N TRP A 102 -1.00 -0.61 -5.29
CA TRP A 102 0.45 -0.68 -5.26
C TRP A 102 1.10 -0.60 -6.66
N MET A 103 0.55 -1.31 -7.66
CA MET A 103 1.08 -1.33 -9.03
C MET A 103 0.88 0.00 -9.76
N MET A 104 -0.20 0.69 -9.49
CA MET A 104 -0.61 1.93 -10.13
C MET A 104 -0.61 3.09 -9.12
N ALA A 105 0.46 3.21 -8.31
CA ALA A 105 0.61 4.31 -7.36
C ALA A 105 0.45 5.66 -8.06
N LEU A 106 -0.32 6.55 -7.44
CA LEU A 106 -0.61 7.89 -7.94
C LEU A 106 0.31 8.92 -7.26
N PRO A 107 0.58 10.07 -7.90
CA PRO A 107 1.10 11.24 -7.22
C PRO A 107 0.16 11.70 -6.11
N ALA A 108 0.72 12.23 -5.01
CA ALA A 108 -0.05 12.62 -3.81
C ALA A 108 -1.18 13.61 -4.10
N GLU A 109 -0.99 14.50 -5.07
CA GLU A 109 -1.98 15.49 -5.50
C GLU A 109 -3.21 14.88 -6.20
N LEU A 110 -3.12 13.64 -6.68
CA LEU A 110 -4.23 12.94 -7.34
C LEU A 110 -4.95 11.93 -6.43
N GLU A 111 -4.38 11.61 -5.27
CA GLU A 111 -5.00 10.69 -4.31
C GLU A 111 -6.41 11.14 -3.85
N PRO A 112 -6.67 12.44 -3.54
CA PRO A 112 -8.02 12.88 -3.16
C PRO A 112 -9.05 12.67 -4.27
N ALA A 113 -8.65 12.88 -5.54
CA ALA A 113 -9.53 12.65 -6.68
C ALA A 113 -9.84 11.16 -6.87
N PHE A 114 -8.86 10.30 -6.64
CA PHE A 114 -9.05 8.84 -6.66
C PHE A 114 -9.98 8.39 -5.53
N GLU A 115 -9.77 8.87 -4.30
CA GLU A 115 -10.63 8.56 -3.15
C GLU A 115 -12.10 8.91 -3.45
N GLN A 116 -12.33 10.10 -4.00
CA GLN A 116 -13.67 10.53 -4.39
C GLN A 116 -14.29 9.64 -5.46
N ALA A 117 -13.50 9.19 -6.43
CA ALA A 117 -13.96 8.27 -7.46
C ALA A 117 -14.35 6.90 -6.87
N ILE A 118 -13.60 6.38 -5.89
CA ILE A 118 -13.94 5.13 -5.19
C ILE A 118 -15.25 5.28 -4.41
N ILE A 119 -15.43 6.40 -3.68
CA ILE A 119 -16.68 6.67 -2.96
C ILE A 119 -17.88 6.64 -3.92
N THR A 120 -17.74 7.26 -5.09
CA THR A 120 -18.81 7.29 -6.12
C THR A 120 -19.11 5.87 -6.63
N ILE A 121 -18.11 5.08 -6.97
CA ILE A 121 -18.25 3.68 -7.40
C ILE A 121 -18.98 2.85 -6.34
N GLU A 122 -18.60 2.99 -5.08
CA GLU A 122 -19.22 2.25 -3.98
C GLU A 122 -20.68 2.64 -3.74
N GLN A 123 -21.01 3.92 -3.90
CA GLN A 123 -22.38 4.41 -3.83
C GLN A 123 -23.25 3.85 -4.97
N GLU A 124 -22.74 3.87 -6.21
CA GLU A 124 -23.43 3.34 -7.38
C GLU A 124 -23.74 1.84 -7.25
N HIS A 125 -22.79 1.08 -6.73
CA HIS A 125 -22.93 -0.36 -6.55
C HIS A 125 -23.57 -0.77 -5.21
N LYS A 126 -23.86 0.19 -4.31
CA LYS A 126 -24.34 -0.03 -2.93
C LYS A 126 -23.43 -0.99 -2.13
N MET A 127 -22.13 -0.91 -2.36
CA MET A 127 -21.11 -1.81 -1.79
C MET A 127 -19.96 -0.99 -1.24
N ALA A 128 -19.92 -0.73 0.08
CA ALA A 128 -18.82 -0.05 0.75
C ALA A 128 -17.72 -1.05 1.16
N PHE A 129 -16.86 -1.44 0.23
CA PHE A 129 -15.82 -2.44 0.48
C PHE A 129 -14.49 -1.81 0.90
N VAL A 130 -13.99 -0.83 0.16
CA VAL A 130 -12.68 -0.22 0.34
C VAL A 130 -12.75 0.93 1.34
N THR A 131 -13.67 1.88 1.14
CA THR A 131 -13.73 3.10 1.93
C THR A 131 -14.03 2.86 3.42
N SER A 132 -14.77 1.80 3.76
CA SER A 132 -15.11 1.51 5.17
C SER A 132 -13.99 0.82 5.95
N ILE A 133 -13.13 0.05 5.30
CA ILE A 133 -12.09 -0.75 5.98
C ILE A 133 -10.73 -0.06 5.92
N GLU A 134 -10.35 0.48 4.76
CA GLU A 134 -9.05 1.14 4.62
C GLU A 134 -9.00 2.49 5.33
N ARG A 135 -10.04 3.33 5.23
CA ARG A 135 -10.10 4.58 6.02
C ARG A 135 -10.00 4.34 7.53
N LEU A 136 -10.66 3.27 8.03
CA LEU A 136 -10.57 2.90 9.45
C LEU A 136 -9.20 2.28 9.80
N GLY A 137 -8.63 1.47 8.90
CA GLY A 137 -7.33 0.83 9.10
C GLY A 137 -6.18 1.83 9.02
N GLU A 138 -6.21 2.68 8.01
CA GLU A 138 -5.18 3.70 7.77
C GLU A 138 -5.22 4.81 8.83
N LYS A 139 -6.41 5.29 9.18
CA LYS A 139 -6.59 6.24 10.27
C LYS A 139 -6.10 5.66 11.60
N ARG A 140 -6.47 4.42 11.94
CA ARG A 140 -6.00 3.73 13.15
C ARG A 140 -4.48 3.50 13.11
N GLY A 141 -3.93 3.09 11.96
CA GLY A 141 -2.50 2.87 11.77
C GLY A 141 -1.71 4.16 11.92
N TRP A 142 -2.19 5.25 11.33
CA TRP A 142 -1.56 6.56 11.42
C TRP A 142 -1.65 7.14 12.84
N GLU A 143 -2.82 7.09 13.48
CA GLU A 143 -3.01 7.53 14.87
C GLU A 143 -2.13 6.72 15.83
N LYS A 144 -2.07 5.39 15.64
CA LYS A 144 -1.23 4.50 16.45
C LYS A 144 0.25 4.81 16.24
N GLY A 145 0.72 4.90 15.01
CA GLY A 145 2.12 5.20 14.68
C GLY A 145 2.55 6.59 15.17
N ARG A 146 1.67 7.59 15.07
CA ARG A 146 1.92 8.92 15.63
C ARG A 146 2.05 8.89 17.15
N ASN A 147 1.15 8.20 17.81
CA ASN A 147 1.16 8.09 19.27
C ASN A 147 2.38 7.32 19.77
N GLU A 148 2.74 6.20 19.16
CA GLU A 148 3.95 5.44 19.48
C GLU A 148 5.22 6.26 19.25
N GLY A 149 5.26 7.05 18.18
CA GLY A 149 6.37 7.97 17.90
C GLY A 149 6.53 9.06 18.96
N GLN A 150 5.43 9.68 19.41
CA GLN A 150 5.42 10.67 20.46
C GLN A 150 5.84 10.09 21.82
N ILE A 151 5.34 8.91 22.19
CA ILE A 151 5.74 8.17 23.40
C ILE A 151 7.26 7.90 23.39
N THR A 152 7.76 7.38 22.27
CA THR A 152 9.19 7.08 22.10
C THR A 152 10.06 8.32 22.23
N LEU A 153 9.63 9.43 21.63
CA LEU A 153 10.34 10.71 21.72
C LEU A 153 10.38 11.21 23.16
N LEU A 154 9.23 11.24 23.85
CA LEU A 154 9.14 11.67 25.25
C LEU A 154 10.04 10.82 26.15
N GLN A 155 10.01 9.49 26.02
CA GLN A 155 10.89 8.59 26.78
C GLN A 155 12.37 8.90 26.56
N ARG A 156 12.78 9.19 25.31
CA ARG A 156 14.17 9.56 24.99
C ARG A 156 14.56 10.91 25.61
N LEU A 157 13.66 11.90 25.57
CA LEU A 157 13.90 13.21 26.17
C LEU A 157 14.06 13.09 27.68
N LEU A 158 13.15 12.38 28.35
CA LEU A 158 13.21 12.15 29.79
C LEU A 158 14.46 11.36 30.21
N THR A 159 14.78 10.29 29.50
CA THR A 159 16.00 9.52 29.79
C THR A 159 17.26 10.34 29.60
N ARG A 160 17.29 11.22 28.59
CA ARG A 160 18.45 12.10 28.36
C ARG A 160 18.61 13.17 29.46
N LYS A 161 17.50 13.69 29.99
CA LYS A 161 17.52 14.78 30.97
C LYS A 161 17.67 14.29 32.40
N PHE A 162 16.97 13.21 32.75
CA PHE A 162 16.87 12.71 34.15
C PHE A 162 17.53 11.34 34.40
N GLY A 163 18.10 10.72 33.34
CA GLY A 163 18.69 9.39 33.46
C GLY A 163 17.66 8.24 33.26
N PRO A 164 18.00 7.02 33.67
CA PRO A 164 17.12 5.86 33.51
C PRO A 164 15.77 6.07 34.20
N LEU A 165 14.67 5.83 33.46
CA LEU A 165 13.32 6.03 33.98
C LEU A 165 12.84 4.87 34.83
N PRO A 166 12.25 5.10 36.00
CA PRO A 166 11.60 4.07 36.83
C PRO A 166 10.46 3.40 36.01
N GLU A 167 10.19 2.14 36.31
CA GLU A 167 9.16 1.34 35.61
C GLU A 167 7.77 1.97 35.74
N SER A 168 7.44 2.55 36.88
CA SER A 168 6.19 3.28 37.12
C SER A 168 6.00 4.46 36.17
N VAL A 169 7.09 5.18 35.85
CA VAL A 169 7.08 6.29 34.91
C VAL A 169 6.92 5.78 33.47
N GLN A 170 7.61 4.68 33.11
CA GLN A 170 7.46 4.09 31.79
C GLN A 170 6.01 3.64 31.54
N GLN A 171 5.38 2.98 32.52
CA GLN A 171 3.98 2.56 32.46
C GLN A 171 3.04 3.76 32.36
N ARG A 172 3.29 4.84 33.13
CA ARG A 172 2.50 6.07 33.06
C ARG A 172 2.51 6.70 31.67
N ILE A 173 3.68 6.73 31.04
CA ILE A 173 3.82 7.26 29.65
C ILE A 173 3.09 6.37 28.65
N GLN A 174 3.18 5.04 28.80
CA GLN A 174 2.50 4.12 27.87
C GLN A 174 0.98 4.17 27.94
N THR A 175 0.41 4.51 29.08
CA THR A 175 -1.03 4.61 29.30
C THR A 175 -1.58 6.03 29.13
N ALA A 176 -0.73 6.99 28.82
CA ALA A 176 -1.10 8.39 28.70
C ALA A 176 -1.91 8.67 27.43
N THR A 177 -2.79 9.66 27.53
CA THR A 177 -3.51 10.22 26.36
C THR A 177 -2.57 11.05 25.49
N PRO A 178 -2.87 11.23 24.19
CA PRO A 178 -2.07 12.09 23.30
C PRO A 178 -1.89 13.52 23.84
N ALA A 179 -2.93 14.10 24.47
CA ALA A 179 -2.86 15.42 25.08
C ALA A 179 -1.88 15.48 26.28
N GLN A 180 -1.86 14.42 27.10
CA GLN A 180 -0.90 14.32 28.20
C GLN A 180 0.53 14.20 27.68
N ILE A 181 0.77 13.37 26.66
CA ILE A 181 2.09 13.22 26.04
C ILE A 181 2.59 14.55 25.47
N GLU A 182 1.72 15.32 24.83
CA GLU A 182 2.04 16.65 24.30
C GLU A 182 2.41 17.62 25.43
N THR A 183 1.57 17.70 26.46
CA THR A 183 1.83 18.55 27.65
C THR A 183 3.16 18.20 28.31
N TRP A 184 3.39 16.90 28.58
CA TRP A 184 4.62 16.46 29.21
C TRP A 184 5.85 16.67 28.33
N SER A 185 5.70 16.58 27.00
CA SER A 185 6.80 16.87 26.07
C SER A 185 7.23 18.34 26.10
N LEU A 186 6.29 19.25 26.35
CA LEU A 186 6.61 20.68 26.58
C LEU A 186 7.21 20.90 27.97
N ASN A 187 6.61 20.33 29.01
CA ASN A 187 7.09 20.47 30.39
C ASN A 187 8.55 19.97 30.58
N VAL A 188 8.97 18.96 29.82
CA VAL A 188 10.37 18.46 29.86
C VAL A 188 11.38 19.58 29.63
N LEU A 189 11.06 20.61 28.87
CA LEU A 189 12.00 21.69 28.55
C LEU A 189 12.35 22.51 29.80
N ASP A 190 11.37 22.79 30.66
CA ASP A 190 11.48 23.71 31.78
C ASP A 190 11.61 22.99 33.15
N ALA A 191 11.09 21.77 33.30
CA ALA A 191 11.09 21.01 34.55
C ALA A 191 12.50 20.74 35.10
N GLN A 192 12.68 20.91 36.39
CA GLN A 192 13.95 20.58 37.09
C GLN A 192 13.95 19.15 37.64
N THR A 193 12.77 18.59 37.92
CA THR A 193 12.58 17.24 38.45
C THR A 193 11.65 16.43 37.56
N LEU A 194 11.70 15.10 37.70
CA LEU A 194 10.84 14.20 36.92
C LEU A 194 9.37 14.37 37.28
N GLU A 195 9.07 14.67 38.56
CA GLU A 195 7.72 14.93 39.07
C GLU A 195 7.09 16.17 38.43
N GLU A 196 7.86 17.23 38.26
CA GLU A 196 7.40 18.48 37.64
C GLU A 196 6.95 18.28 36.18
N VAL A 197 7.54 17.34 35.45
CA VAL A 197 7.12 17.03 34.07
C VAL A 197 5.67 16.54 34.05
N PHE A 198 5.27 15.77 35.03
CA PHE A 198 3.95 15.16 35.13
C PHE A 198 2.94 15.98 35.93
N ALA A 199 3.32 17.15 36.39
CA ALA A 199 2.40 18.11 37.00
C ALA A 199 1.40 18.61 35.94
N SER A 200 0.11 18.61 36.31
CA SER A 200 -1.00 19.04 35.44
C SER A 200 -1.15 20.55 35.49
#